data_f38cb55634ece199002b98d8ebae3704
#
_entry.id   f38cb55634ece199002b98d8ebae3704
#
_cell.length_a   1.000
_cell.length_b   1.000
_cell.length_c   1.000
_cell.angle_alpha   90.00
_cell.angle_beta   90.00
_cell.angle_gamma   90.00
#
_symmetry.space_group_name_H-M   'P 1'
#
loop_
_entity.id
_entity.type
_entity.pdbx_description
1 polymer ?
#
loop_
_entity_poly.entity_id
_entity_poly.type
_entity_poly.pdbx_seq_one_letter_code
_entity_poly.pdbx_strand_id
1 'polypeptide(L)'
;AGLVFVGPPAGAIRAMGSKSAAKALMTDAGVPLVPGYHGEDQSLATFRDAAARIAYPVLLKATARGGGKGMKIVEREADLAEGLASAQREALSAFGDARMLVEKYVLQPRHVEIQVFADGHGHCLYLNERDCSIQRRHQKVIEEAPAPGLTPELRRAMGEAAVQAAQAIGY
;
A
#
# COMPACT_ATOMS: atom_id res chain seq x y z
N ALA A 1 -13.80 -30.42 3.09
CA ALA A 1 -14.22 -30.72 4.46
C ALA A 1 -15.67 -30.29 4.74
N GLY A 2 -16.40 -29.70 3.79
CA GLY A 2 -17.79 -29.25 3.97
C GLY A 2 -17.98 -28.01 4.86
N LEU A 3 -16.89 -27.35 5.25
CA LEU A 3 -16.93 -26.13 6.04
C LEU A 3 -17.00 -24.90 5.13
N VAL A 4 -17.82 -23.93 5.52
CA VAL A 4 -17.88 -22.62 4.86
C VAL A 4 -16.81 -21.71 5.49
N PHE A 5 -15.86 -21.24 4.68
CA PHE A 5 -14.87 -20.28 5.13
C PHE A 5 -15.46 -18.86 5.05
N VAL A 6 -15.56 -18.19 6.19
CA VAL A 6 -16.02 -16.80 6.27
C VAL A 6 -14.80 -15.90 6.18
N GLY A 7 -14.48 -15.45 4.97
CA GLY A 7 -13.31 -14.62 4.69
C GLY A 7 -13.07 -14.48 3.18
N PRO A 8 -12.04 -13.74 2.77
CA PRO A 8 -11.76 -13.51 1.36
C PRO A 8 -11.45 -14.83 0.63
N PRO A 9 -11.88 -14.98 -0.63
CA PRO A 9 -11.55 -16.17 -1.41
C PRO A 9 -10.04 -16.25 -1.70
N ALA A 10 -9.54 -17.46 -1.91
CA ALA A 10 -8.12 -17.70 -2.14
C ALA A 10 -7.53 -16.87 -3.30
N GLY A 11 -8.35 -16.53 -4.30
CA GLY A 11 -7.98 -15.64 -5.40
C GLY A 11 -7.65 -14.23 -4.92
N ALA A 12 -8.51 -13.64 -4.10
CA ALA A 12 -8.31 -12.32 -3.51
C ALA A 12 -7.06 -12.28 -2.61
N ILE A 13 -6.85 -13.31 -1.80
CA ILE A 13 -5.64 -13.42 -0.96
C ILE A 13 -4.37 -13.46 -1.82
N ARG A 14 -4.37 -14.22 -2.91
CA ARG A 14 -3.22 -14.28 -3.83
C ARG A 14 -2.98 -12.96 -4.55
N ALA A 15 -4.04 -12.31 -5.05
CA ALA A 15 -3.95 -11.02 -5.73
C ALA A 15 -3.32 -9.94 -4.84
N MET A 16 -3.66 -9.94 -3.55
CA MET A 16 -3.13 -8.99 -2.57
C MET A 16 -1.78 -9.41 -1.97
N GLY A 17 -1.31 -10.62 -2.26
CA GLY A 17 -0.04 -11.15 -1.75
C GLY A 17 1.21 -10.51 -2.37
N SER A 18 1.09 -9.92 -3.57
CA SER A 18 2.15 -9.16 -4.25
C SER A 18 1.81 -7.68 -4.26
N LYS A 19 2.69 -6.84 -3.70
CA LYS A 19 2.46 -5.39 -3.63
C LYS A 19 2.36 -4.74 -5.02
N SER A 20 3.18 -5.16 -5.97
CA SER A 20 3.16 -4.62 -7.33
C SER A 20 1.88 -5.03 -8.08
N ALA A 21 1.49 -6.31 -8.00
CA ALA A 21 0.26 -6.79 -8.62
C ALA A 21 -0.98 -6.14 -7.99
N ALA A 22 -1.02 -6.03 -6.65
CA ALA A 22 -2.11 -5.35 -5.94
C ALA A 22 -2.24 -3.89 -6.37
N LYS A 23 -1.11 -3.16 -6.50
CA LYS A 23 -1.14 -1.76 -6.93
C LYS A 23 -1.57 -1.61 -8.39
N ALA A 24 -1.11 -2.46 -9.29
CA ALA A 24 -1.58 -2.47 -10.67
C ALA A 24 -3.10 -2.66 -10.73
N LEU A 25 -3.61 -3.68 -10.04
CA LEU A 25 -5.04 -3.97 -9.96
C LEU A 25 -5.85 -2.79 -9.40
N MET A 26 -5.36 -2.16 -8.33
CA MET A 26 -6.02 -0.98 -7.75
C MET A 26 -5.98 0.24 -8.69
N THR A 27 -4.88 0.42 -9.44
CA THR A 27 -4.78 1.48 -10.45
C THR A 27 -5.82 1.27 -11.56
N ASP A 28 -5.92 0.06 -12.09
CA ASP A 28 -6.87 -0.30 -13.15
C ASP A 28 -8.33 -0.15 -12.67
N ALA A 29 -8.55 -0.40 -11.39
CA ALA A 29 -9.85 -0.20 -10.75
C ALA A 29 -10.15 1.28 -10.38
N GLY A 30 -9.23 2.22 -10.61
CA GLY A 30 -9.41 3.63 -10.28
C GLY A 30 -9.39 3.96 -8.79
N VAL A 31 -8.87 3.04 -7.96
CA VAL A 31 -8.72 3.28 -6.52
C VAL A 31 -7.56 4.26 -6.28
N PRO A 32 -7.76 5.33 -5.47
CA PRO A 32 -6.69 6.27 -5.17
C PRO A 32 -5.48 5.59 -4.51
N LEU A 33 -4.30 5.84 -5.06
CA LEU A 33 -3.05 5.29 -4.56
C LEU A 33 -2.05 6.40 -4.24
N VAL A 34 -1.13 6.11 -3.33
CA VAL A 34 0.06 6.95 -3.15
C VAL A 34 0.86 6.94 -4.45
N PRO A 35 1.22 8.11 -5.01
CA PRO A 35 2.00 8.19 -6.24
C PRO A 35 3.29 7.37 -6.12
N GLY A 36 3.57 6.55 -7.13
CA GLY A 36 4.71 5.63 -7.09
C GLY A 36 5.04 5.00 -8.43
N TYR A 37 6.14 4.24 -8.43
CA TYR A 37 6.55 3.36 -9.50
C TYR A 37 6.80 1.94 -8.95
N HIS A 38 6.24 0.94 -9.61
CA HIS A 38 6.30 -0.47 -9.22
C HIS A 38 6.38 -1.40 -10.45
N GLY A 39 6.99 -0.86 -11.53
CA GLY A 39 7.19 -1.61 -12.77
C GLY A 39 8.40 -2.55 -12.74
N GLU A 40 8.57 -3.30 -13.82
CA GLU A 40 9.61 -4.32 -13.97
C GLU A 40 11.00 -3.74 -14.20
N ASP A 41 11.10 -2.53 -14.79
CA ASP A 41 12.40 -1.91 -15.02
C ASP A 41 13.00 -1.40 -13.70
N GLN A 42 14.09 -2.02 -13.29
CA GLN A 42 14.81 -1.74 -12.04
C GLN A 42 16.05 -0.88 -12.24
N SER A 43 16.18 -0.22 -13.42
CA SER A 43 17.30 0.66 -13.71
C SER A 43 17.28 1.94 -12.87
N LEU A 44 18.46 2.46 -12.53
CA LEU A 44 18.58 3.72 -11.81
C LEU A 44 17.94 4.89 -12.58
N ALA A 45 18.01 4.87 -13.92
CA ALA A 45 17.40 5.90 -14.76
C ALA A 45 15.88 5.95 -14.55
N THR A 46 15.22 4.80 -14.62
CA THR A 46 13.78 4.69 -14.40
C THR A 46 13.37 5.12 -12.99
N PHE A 47 14.14 4.75 -11.96
CA PHE A 47 13.88 5.23 -10.59
C PHE A 47 14.07 6.73 -10.44
N ARG A 48 15.06 7.32 -11.12
CA ARG A 48 15.29 8.77 -11.13
C ARG A 48 14.12 9.51 -11.76
N ASP A 49 13.68 9.08 -12.94
CA ASP A 49 12.55 9.68 -13.65
C ASP A 49 11.25 9.55 -12.85
N ALA A 50 11.03 8.39 -12.22
CA ALA A 50 9.89 8.17 -11.36
C ALA A 50 9.93 9.08 -10.13
N ALA A 51 11.06 9.15 -9.43
CA ALA A 51 11.23 9.99 -8.24
C ALA A 51 11.06 11.47 -8.57
N ALA A 52 11.54 11.93 -9.72
CA ALA A 52 11.35 13.31 -10.18
C ALA A 52 9.87 13.63 -10.41
N ARG A 53 9.10 12.73 -11.02
CA ARG A 53 7.65 12.91 -11.22
C ARG A 53 6.86 12.89 -9.92
N ILE A 54 7.25 12.04 -8.97
CA ILE A 54 6.61 11.90 -7.65
C ILE A 54 6.94 13.10 -6.76
N ALA A 55 8.06 13.75 -7.00
CA ALA A 55 8.74 14.76 -6.18
C ALA A 55 9.24 14.23 -4.84
N TYR A 56 10.45 14.65 -4.45
CA TYR A 56 11.06 14.27 -3.18
C TYR A 56 10.33 14.89 -1.96
N PRO A 57 10.42 14.29 -0.78
CA PRO A 57 11.06 13.04 -0.47
C PRO A 57 10.29 11.82 -1.00
N VAL A 58 11.03 10.76 -1.34
CA VAL A 58 10.48 9.49 -1.79
C VAL A 58 10.89 8.36 -0.85
N LEU A 59 10.12 7.27 -0.87
CA LEU A 59 10.38 6.07 -0.09
C LEU A 59 10.63 4.89 -1.02
N LEU A 60 11.83 4.35 -0.96
CA LEU A 60 12.17 3.08 -1.58
C LEU A 60 11.71 1.93 -0.70
N LYS A 61 11.10 0.90 -1.28
CA LYS A 61 10.60 -0.29 -0.57
C LYS A 61 10.93 -1.55 -1.36
N ALA A 62 11.34 -2.62 -0.67
CA ALA A 62 11.42 -3.95 -1.27
C ALA A 62 10.03 -4.44 -1.71
N THR A 63 9.93 -5.04 -2.90
CA THR A 63 8.68 -5.64 -3.39
C THR A 63 8.30 -6.88 -2.60
N ALA A 64 9.32 -7.68 -2.19
CA ALA A 64 9.15 -8.87 -1.37
C ALA A 64 8.97 -8.48 0.10
N ARG A 65 7.88 -8.91 0.70
CA ARG A 65 7.49 -8.91 2.13
C ARG A 65 7.67 -7.60 2.93
N GLY A 66 6.82 -7.44 3.98
CA GLY A 66 6.75 -6.29 4.87
C GLY A 66 7.67 -6.40 6.11
N GLY A 67 7.47 -5.49 7.07
CA GLY A 67 8.22 -5.49 8.35
C GLY A 67 9.31 -4.42 8.43
N GLY A 68 9.33 -3.44 7.49
CA GLY A 68 10.23 -2.29 7.57
C GLY A 68 11.66 -2.55 7.07
N LYS A 69 12.03 -3.79 6.73
CA LYS A 69 13.33 -4.10 6.12
C LYS A 69 13.32 -3.76 4.63
N GLY A 70 14.45 -3.28 4.09
CA GLY A 70 14.55 -2.83 2.70
C GLY A 70 13.71 -1.58 2.43
N MET A 71 13.55 -0.70 3.43
CA MET A 71 12.89 0.59 3.28
C MET A 71 13.91 1.72 3.48
N LYS A 72 13.96 2.68 2.55
CA LYS A 72 14.85 3.84 2.65
C LYS A 72 14.18 5.11 2.17
N ILE A 73 14.22 6.14 3.00
CA ILE A 73 13.77 7.48 2.63
C ILE A 73 14.91 8.14 1.85
N VAL A 74 14.56 8.76 0.73
CA VAL A 74 15.47 9.56 -0.09
C VAL A 74 14.90 10.98 -0.15
N GLU A 75 15.63 11.93 0.41
CA GLU A 75 15.15 13.30 0.55
C GLU A 75 15.39 14.16 -0.70
N ARG A 76 16.40 13.81 -1.50
CA ARG A 76 16.82 14.56 -2.69
C ARG A 76 17.43 13.63 -3.74
N GLU A 77 17.47 14.10 -4.98
CA GLU A 77 17.95 13.32 -6.12
C GLU A 77 19.41 12.84 -5.96
N ALA A 78 20.27 13.67 -5.40
CA ALA A 78 21.69 13.34 -5.21
C ALA A 78 21.90 12.04 -4.38
N ASP A 79 20.98 11.73 -3.49
CA ASP A 79 21.07 10.59 -2.57
C ASP A 79 20.40 9.32 -3.14
N LEU A 80 19.71 9.43 -4.30
CA LEU A 80 18.90 8.32 -4.85
C LEU A 80 19.75 7.11 -5.23
N ALA A 81 20.87 7.32 -5.92
CA ALA A 81 21.69 6.21 -6.41
C ALA A 81 22.25 5.35 -5.27
N GLU A 82 22.79 5.98 -4.24
CA GLU A 82 23.29 5.29 -3.06
C GLU A 82 22.15 4.65 -2.26
N GLY A 83 21.06 5.39 -2.08
CA GLY A 83 19.85 4.92 -1.41
C GLY A 83 19.28 3.66 -2.05
N LEU A 84 19.17 3.64 -3.37
CA LEU A 84 18.67 2.49 -4.14
C LEU A 84 19.61 1.29 -4.01
N ALA A 85 20.91 1.48 -4.23
CA ALA A 85 21.88 0.41 -4.11
C ALA A 85 21.93 -0.20 -2.69
N SER A 86 21.85 0.64 -1.67
CA SER A 86 21.79 0.20 -0.27
C SER A 86 20.53 -0.61 0.03
N ALA A 87 19.36 -0.12 -0.40
CA ALA A 87 18.08 -0.80 -0.19
C ALA A 87 18.00 -2.14 -0.94
N GLN A 88 18.54 -2.20 -2.17
CA GLN A 88 18.62 -3.43 -2.96
C GLN A 88 19.47 -4.51 -2.28
N ARG A 89 20.65 -4.13 -1.74
CA ARG A 89 21.51 -5.06 -0.99
C ARG A 89 20.81 -5.61 0.26
N GLU A 90 20.12 -4.74 0.99
CA GLU A 90 19.38 -5.14 2.19
C GLU A 90 18.21 -6.08 1.82
N ALA A 91 17.46 -5.75 0.77
CA ALA A 91 16.35 -6.56 0.30
C ALA A 91 16.83 -7.95 -0.19
N LEU A 92 17.92 -7.99 -0.96
CA LEU A 92 18.51 -9.24 -1.42
C LEU A 92 18.95 -10.13 -0.25
N SER A 93 19.63 -9.53 0.74
CA SER A 93 20.08 -10.26 1.92
C SER A 93 18.92 -10.77 2.78
N ALA A 94 17.87 -9.97 2.94
CA ALA A 94 16.77 -10.31 3.85
C ALA A 94 15.70 -11.21 3.21
N PHE A 95 15.51 -11.11 1.89
CA PHE A 95 14.37 -11.72 1.19
C PHE A 95 14.76 -12.54 -0.04
N GLY A 96 16.01 -12.51 -0.48
CA GLY A 96 16.48 -13.15 -1.72
C GLY A 96 16.00 -12.46 -3.00
N ASP A 97 15.43 -11.26 -2.90
CA ASP A 97 14.89 -10.48 -4.01
C ASP A 97 15.29 -9.01 -3.85
N ALA A 98 16.01 -8.47 -4.84
CA ALA A 98 16.50 -7.09 -4.83
C ALA A 98 15.51 -6.09 -5.48
N ARG A 99 14.35 -6.54 -5.98
CA ARG A 99 13.39 -5.65 -6.65
C ARG A 99 12.80 -4.65 -5.68
N MET A 100 12.80 -3.41 -6.15
CA MET A 100 12.35 -2.26 -5.38
C MET A 100 11.13 -1.62 -6.05
N LEU A 101 10.39 -0.87 -5.26
CA LEU A 101 9.43 0.12 -5.72
C LEU A 101 9.77 1.47 -5.08
N VAL A 102 9.33 2.55 -5.69
CA VAL A 102 9.46 3.91 -5.13
C VAL A 102 8.08 4.55 -5.01
N GLU A 103 7.84 5.21 -3.88
CA GLU A 103 6.58 5.90 -3.60
C GLU A 103 6.85 7.28 -3.01
N LYS A 104 5.84 8.15 -3.09
CA LYS A 104 5.86 9.40 -2.33
C LYS A 104 6.02 9.10 -0.84
N TYR A 105 7.00 9.73 -0.19
CA TYR A 105 7.07 9.72 1.26
C TYR A 105 6.13 10.78 1.83
N VAL A 106 5.15 10.36 2.61
CA VAL A 106 4.18 11.25 3.25
C VAL A 106 4.71 11.63 4.62
N LEU A 107 4.98 12.92 4.83
CA LEU A 107 5.66 13.41 6.04
C LEU A 107 4.80 13.32 7.31
N GLN A 108 3.50 13.54 7.19
CA GLN A 108 2.56 13.52 8.32
C GLN A 108 1.33 12.67 7.97
N PRO A 109 1.50 11.35 7.81
CA PRO A 109 0.39 10.49 7.44
C PRO A 109 -0.57 10.29 8.60
N ARG A 110 -1.85 10.17 8.27
CA ARG A 110 -2.81 9.51 9.13
C ARG A 110 -3.05 8.10 8.60
N HIS A 111 -3.14 7.14 9.50
CA HIS A 111 -3.51 5.77 9.17
C HIS A 111 -4.98 5.58 9.49
N VAL A 112 -5.81 5.68 8.47
CA VAL A 112 -7.26 5.46 8.57
C VAL A 112 -7.60 4.22 7.77
N GLU A 113 -8.30 3.28 8.39
CA GLU A 113 -8.76 2.05 7.75
C GLU A 113 -10.26 2.04 7.62
N ILE A 114 -10.77 1.41 6.56
CA ILE A 114 -12.19 1.23 6.29
C ILE A 114 -12.54 -0.25 6.46
N GLN A 115 -13.55 -0.53 7.27
CA GLN A 115 -14.09 -1.88 7.37
C GLN A 115 -14.99 -2.18 6.17
N VAL A 116 -14.68 -3.25 5.45
CA VAL A 116 -15.50 -3.74 4.35
C VAL A 116 -16.16 -5.06 4.73
N PHE A 117 -17.37 -5.25 4.26
CA PHE A 117 -18.13 -6.49 4.41
C PHE A 117 -18.80 -6.84 3.08
N ALA A 118 -18.65 -8.08 2.61
CA ALA A 118 -19.25 -8.55 1.37
C ALA A 118 -19.89 -9.93 1.53
N ASP A 119 -20.85 -10.26 0.66
CA ASP A 119 -21.51 -11.56 0.61
C ASP A 119 -21.27 -12.26 -0.73
N GLY A 120 -21.70 -13.51 -0.84
CA GLY A 120 -21.61 -14.32 -2.05
C GLY A 120 -22.61 -13.91 -3.16
N HIS A 121 -23.43 -12.88 -2.96
CA HIS A 121 -24.44 -12.40 -3.90
C HIS A 121 -24.02 -11.10 -4.62
N GLY A 122 -22.82 -10.62 -4.34
CA GLY A 122 -22.27 -9.42 -4.95
C GLY A 122 -22.55 -8.12 -4.18
N HIS A 123 -23.15 -8.20 -3.00
CA HIS A 123 -23.30 -7.03 -2.13
C HIS A 123 -21.95 -6.76 -1.42
N CYS A 124 -21.52 -5.53 -1.45
CA CYS A 124 -20.32 -5.08 -0.78
C CYS A 124 -20.58 -3.73 -0.11
N LEU A 125 -20.35 -3.65 1.19
CA LEU A 125 -20.62 -2.49 2.02
C LEU A 125 -19.37 -2.05 2.74
N TYR A 126 -19.27 -0.76 3.10
CA TYR A 126 -18.31 -0.28 4.09
C TYR A 126 -19.03 0.07 5.40
N LEU A 127 -18.38 -0.26 6.52
CA LEU A 127 -18.92 -0.09 7.87
C LEU A 127 -18.16 1.01 8.64
N ASN A 128 -17.94 2.14 7.97
CA ASN A 128 -17.18 3.28 8.48
C ASN A 128 -15.67 2.99 8.70
N GLU A 129 -15.03 3.87 9.41
CA GLU A 129 -13.57 3.92 9.53
C GLU A 129 -13.08 3.81 10.97
N ARG A 130 -11.79 3.45 11.10
CA ARG A 130 -11.00 3.56 12.33
C ARG A 130 -9.72 4.35 12.04
N ASP A 131 -9.35 5.24 12.96
CA ASP A 131 -8.02 5.86 12.97
C ASP A 131 -7.07 4.99 13.79
N CYS A 132 -5.99 4.55 13.18
CA CYS A 132 -4.95 3.73 13.79
C CYS A 132 -3.59 4.43 13.71
N SER A 133 -3.56 5.75 13.76
CA SER A 133 -2.33 6.54 13.58
C SER A 133 -1.36 6.40 14.75
N ILE A 134 -1.85 6.08 15.95
CA ILE A 134 -1.00 5.89 17.13
C ILE A 134 -0.39 4.50 17.10
N GLN A 135 0.86 4.44 16.63
CA GLN A 135 1.59 3.21 16.38
C GLN A 135 2.97 3.24 17.06
N ARG A 136 3.46 2.06 17.43
CA ARG A 136 4.85 1.84 17.83
C ARG A 136 5.53 0.94 16.81
N ARG A 137 6.47 1.46 16.03
CA ARG A 137 7.20 0.69 15.00
C ARG A 137 6.27 -0.12 14.08
N HIS A 138 5.22 0.53 13.56
CA HIS A 138 4.17 -0.06 12.70
C HIS A 138 3.20 -1.02 13.42
N GLN A 139 3.26 -1.14 14.73
CA GLN A 139 2.27 -1.85 15.52
C GLN A 139 1.19 -0.85 15.97
N LYS A 140 -0.05 -1.11 15.63
CA LYS A 140 -1.20 -0.34 16.10
C LYS A 140 -1.32 -0.49 17.62
N VAL A 141 -1.38 0.62 18.32
CA VAL A 141 -1.47 0.66 19.80
C VAL A 141 -2.84 1.14 20.24
N ILE A 142 -3.36 2.18 19.57
CA ILE A 142 -4.69 2.73 19.83
C ILE A 142 -5.43 2.83 18.51
N GLU A 143 -6.69 2.41 18.54
CA GLU A 143 -7.63 2.58 17.45
C GLU A 143 -8.81 3.42 17.94
N GLU A 144 -9.22 4.38 17.15
CA GLU A 144 -10.28 5.32 17.47
C GLU A 144 -11.36 5.32 16.39
N ALA A 145 -12.61 5.18 16.80
CA ALA A 145 -13.76 5.25 15.92
C ALA A 145 -14.86 6.14 16.54
N PRO A 146 -15.42 7.07 15.77
CA PRO A 146 -15.04 7.47 14.42
C PRO A 146 -13.69 8.18 14.37
N ALA A 147 -13.04 8.17 13.19
CA ALA A 147 -11.77 8.87 12.99
C ALA A 147 -11.98 10.39 13.13
N PRO A 148 -11.21 11.09 14.01
CA PRO A 148 -11.39 12.52 14.25
C PRO A 148 -11.15 13.35 12.99
N GLY A 149 -11.90 14.43 12.80
CA GLY A 149 -11.67 15.42 11.75
C GLY A 149 -11.88 14.94 10.30
N LEU A 150 -12.55 13.81 10.07
CA LEU A 150 -13.04 13.45 8.76
C LEU A 150 -14.35 14.15 8.45
N THR A 151 -14.42 14.81 7.29
CA THR A 151 -15.69 15.34 6.80
C THR A 151 -16.59 14.21 6.27
N PRO A 152 -17.91 14.41 6.22
CA PRO A 152 -18.82 13.41 5.63
C PRO A 152 -18.47 13.04 4.19
N GLU A 153 -18.01 14.01 3.40
CA GLU A 153 -17.59 13.82 2.00
C GLU A 153 -16.36 12.93 1.90
N LEU A 154 -15.33 13.22 2.73
CA LEU A 154 -14.10 12.42 2.74
C LEU A 154 -14.37 10.99 3.24
N ARG A 155 -15.20 10.85 4.29
CA ARG A 155 -15.62 9.52 4.79
C ARG A 155 -16.29 8.71 3.71
N ARG A 156 -17.23 9.31 2.97
CA ARG A 156 -17.91 8.66 1.85
C ARG A 156 -16.94 8.27 0.75
N ALA A 157 -16.09 9.19 0.30
CA ALA A 157 -15.10 8.92 -0.75
C ALA A 157 -14.15 7.77 -0.38
N MET A 158 -13.69 7.72 0.87
CA MET A 158 -12.85 6.62 1.36
C MET A 158 -13.62 5.30 1.42
N GLY A 159 -14.88 5.32 1.84
CA GLY A 159 -15.75 4.15 1.88
C GLY A 159 -16.02 3.58 0.49
N GLU A 160 -16.34 4.44 -0.47
CA GLU A 160 -16.55 4.06 -1.88
C GLU A 160 -15.28 3.47 -2.49
N ALA A 161 -14.11 4.08 -2.24
CA ALA A 161 -12.83 3.54 -2.69
C ALA A 161 -12.53 2.16 -2.08
N ALA A 162 -12.89 1.94 -0.82
CA ALA A 162 -12.71 0.64 -0.16
C ALA A 162 -13.62 -0.44 -0.76
N VAL A 163 -14.88 -0.12 -1.07
CA VAL A 163 -15.80 -1.02 -1.77
C VAL A 163 -15.28 -1.35 -3.17
N GLN A 164 -14.84 -0.33 -3.91
CA GLN A 164 -14.25 -0.51 -5.24
C GLN A 164 -13.02 -1.43 -5.21
N ALA A 165 -12.14 -1.24 -4.22
CA ALA A 165 -10.99 -2.11 -4.02
C ALA A 165 -11.38 -3.57 -3.72
N ALA A 166 -12.36 -3.78 -2.84
CA ALA A 166 -12.85 -5.11 -2.50
C ALA A 166 -13.46 -5.82 -3.71
N GLN A 167 -14.29 -5.12 -4.48
CA GLN A 167 -14.90 -5.67 -5.71
C GLN A 167 -13.84 -6.02 -6.76
N ALA A 168 -12.82 -5.17 -6.94
CA ALA A 168 -11.76 -5.39 -7.93
C ALA A 168 -10.94 -6.66 -7.64
N ILE A 169 -10.77 -7.05 -6.39
CA ILE A 169 -10.05 -8.28 -6.01
C ILE A 169 -10.95 -9.51 -5.94
N GLY A 170 -12.26 -9.36 -6.15
CA GLY A 170 -13.24 -10.45 -6.00
C GLY A 170 -13.42 -10.90 -4.55
N TYR A 171 -13.43 -9.92 -3.65
CA TYR A 171 -13.61 -10.16 -2.21
C TYR A 171 -15.00 -10.71 -1.89
#